data_bd8b2bcea2d9364fbee44e9c113eadf7
#
_entry.id   bd8b2bcea2d9364fbee44e9c113eadf7
#
_cell.length_a   1.000
_cell.length_b   1.000
_cell.length_c   1.000
_cell.angle_alpha   90.00
_cell.angle_beta   90.00
_cell.angle_gamma   90.00
#
_symmetry.space_group_name_H-M   'P 1'
#
loop_
_entity.id
_entity.type
_entity.pdbx_description
1 polymer ?
#
loop_
_entity_poly.entity_id
_entity_poly.type
_entity_poly.pdbx_seq_one_letter_code
_entity_poly.pdbx_strand_id
1 'polypeptide(L)'
;MIAHLINTDLYGRNIIRLYLEYRERDFDFLSNATSLFLENVDRVLIVSCFPIPPMQIAETDGPPGALALYRTVEKLGGKAEVLTCKKIQKALKDFKIDFAQTPSIENYSLLISVETPGRAKDGNYYSMSALEIEVSPFDELFLKARELGIPTIGIGDGGNEIGMGNIRDLVCKHIKFGEKIGSVVKVDSLIISAVSNWGAYGLIAQASIEVGKNMIKSWSKEEEKVLKALVSSGVIDGVTKKPELSVDGIPLEVHKSFLTLLNSIVENKIG
;
A
#
# COMPACT_ATOMS: atom_id res chain seq x y z
N MET A 1 -10.93 -15.65 0.99
CA MET A 1 -10.34 -15.96 -0.33
C MET A 1 -9.42 -14.84 -0.81
N ILE A 2 -9.86 -13.60 -0.97
CA ILE A 2 -9.03 -12.46 -1.41
C ILE A 2 -7.79 -12.28 -0.53
N ALA A 3 -7.92 -12.35 0.80
CA ALA A 3 -6.80 -12.26 1.73
C ALA A 3 -5.68 -13.28 1.46
N HIS A 4 -6.01 -14.50 1.02
CA HIS A 4 -5.00 -15.48 0.61
C HIS A 4 -4.35 -15.11 -0.73
N LEU A 5 -5.15 -14.62 -1.67
CA LEU A 5 -4.66 -14.26 -3.00
C LEU A 5 -3.63 -13.11 -2.93
N ILE A 6 -3.92 -12.05 -2.18
CA ILE A 6 -2.99 -10.91 -2.00
C ILE A 6 -1.71 -11.29 -1.24
N ASN A 7 -1.73 -12.42 -0.52
CA ASN A 7 -0.59 -12.95 0.23
C ASN A 7 0.08 -14.16 -0.46
N THR A 8 -0.14 -14.35 -1.77
CA THR A 8 0.54 -15.37 -2.56
C THR A 8 1.99 -14.95 -2.81
N ASP A 9 2.91 -15.49 -2.01
CA ASP A 9 4.35 -15.19 -2.08
C ASP A 9 5.01 -15.96 -3.23
N LEU A 10 4.94 -15.41 -4.43
CA LEU A 10 5.42 -16.06 -5.66
C LEU A 10 6.96 -16.20 -5.72
N TYR A 11 7.69 -15.34 -5.02
CA TYR A 11 9.15 -15.27 -5.11
C TYR A 11 9.88 -15.57 -3.79
N GLY A 12 9.14 -16.07 -2.77
CA GLY A 12 9.74 -16.53 -1.53
C GLY A 12 10.30 -15.42 -0.64
N ARG A 13 9.62 -14.29 -0.54
CA ARG A 13 10.01 -13.15 0.33
C ARG A 13 9.78 -13.43 1.81
N ASN A 14 9.27 -14.61 2.16
CA ASN A 14 8.94 -15.07 3.52
C ASN A 14 7.75 -14.37 4.19
N ILE A 15 6.97 -13.59 3.44
CA ILE A 15 5.78 -12.93 3.97
C ILE A 15 4.69 -13.94 4.40
N ILE A 16 4.69 -15.15 3.83
CA ILE A 16 3.67 -16.17 4.10
C ILE A 16 3.61 -16.55 5.59
N ARG A 17 4.74 -16.64 6.29
CA ARG A 17 4.76 -16.99 7.72
C ARG A 17 4.19 -15.86 8.57
N LEU A 18 4.56 -14.62 8.24
CA LEU A 18 4.02 -13.43 8.87
C LEU A 18 2.50 -13.37 8.68
N TYR A 19 2.03 -13.59 7.44
CA TYR A 19 0.61 -13.60 7.10
C TYR A 19 -0.17 -14.66 7.87
N LEU A 20 0.32 -15.90 7.93
CA LEU A 20 -0.41 -16.98 8.59
C LEU A 20 -0.59 -16.71 10.09
N GLU A 21 0.47 -16.27 10.79
CA GLU A 21 0.36 -15.93 12.22
C GLU A 21 -0.47 -14.65 12.46
N TYR A 22 -0.35 -13.65 11.57
CA TYR A 22 -1.21 -12.47 11.67
C TYR A 22 -2.68 -12.83 11.53
N ARG A 23 -2.99 -13.70 10.57
CA ARG A 23 -4.36 -14.17 10.33
C ARG A 23 -4.94 -14.96 11.50
N GLU A 24 -4.13 -15.66 12.28
CA GLU A 24 -4.59 -16.29 13.52
C GLU A 24 -5.04 -15.27 14.57
N ARG A 25 -4.47 -14.06 14.57
CA ARG A 25 -4.82 -12.97 15.49
C ARG A 25 -6.00 -12.14 15.00
N ASP A 26 -6.06 -11.90 13.69
CA ASP A 26 -7.11 -11.14 13.00
C ASP A 26 -7.50 -11.87 11.71
N PHE A 27 -8.43 -12.80 11.81
CA PHE A 27 -8.89 -13.61 10.69
C PHE A 27 -9.54 -12.73 9.61
N ASP A 28 -10.26 -11.69 10.02
CA ASP A 28 -11.08 -10.83 9.18
C ASP A 28 -10.42 -9.47 8.87
N PHE A 29 -9.09 -9.37 9.03
CA PHE A 29 -8.34 -8.11 8.86
C PHE A 29 -8.71 -7.34 7.58
N LEU A 30 -8.90 -8.04 6.44
CA LEU A 30 -9.24 -7.40 5.17
C LEU A 30 -10.69 -6.89 5.17
N SER A 31 -11.63 -7.64 5.77
CA SER A 31 -13.02 -7.23 5.93
C SER A 31 -13.14 -6.05 6.88
N ASN A 32 -12.41 -6.09 8.00
CA ASN A 32 -12.35 -5.00 8.97
C ASN A 32 -11.82 -3.70 8.33
N ALA A 33 -10.72 -3.82 7.55
CA ALA A 33 -10.18 -2.69 6.79
C ALA A 33 -11.18 -2.18 5.74
N THR A 34 -11.94 -3.07 5.11
CA THR A 34 -12.94 -2.69 4.10
C THR A 34 -14.10 -1.93 4.73
N SER A 35 -14.62 -2.39 5.85
CA SER A 35 -15.68 -1.68 6.58
C SER A 35 -15.21 -0.29 7.00
N LEU A 36 -14.01 -0.19 7.59
CA LEU A 36 -13.41 1.08 7.98
C LEU A 36 -13.24 2.03 6.79
N PHE A 37 -12.82 1.50 5.62
CA PHE A 37 -12.69 2.26 4.39
C PHE A 37 -14.02 2.80 3.90
N LEU A 38 -15.04 1.93 3.79
CA LEU A 38 -16.36 2.30 3.24
C LEU A 38 -17.12 3.29 4.14
N GLU A 39 -16.95 3.18 5.46
CA GLU A 39 -17.55 4.09 6.44
C GLU A 39 -16.92 5.49 6.44
N ASN A 40 -15.69 5.65 5.92
CA ASN A 40 -14.92 6.89 6.03
C ASN A 40 -14.39 7.42 4.68
N VAL A 41 -15.10 7.12 3.59
CA VAL A 41 -14.66 7.44 2.21
C VAL A 41 -14.85 8.90 1.80
N ASP A 42 -15.41 9.77 2.64
CA ASP A 42 -15.80 11.15 2.28
C ASP A 42 -14.61 12.00 1.81
N ARG A 43 -13.52 12.02 2.59
CA ARG A 43 -12.28 12.72 2.22
C ARG A 43 -11.06 11.95 2.70
N VAL A 44 -10.36 11.34 1.75
CA VAL A 44 -9.28 10.38 2.02
C VAL A 44 -7.92 10.96 1.64
N LEU A 45 -6.96 10.92 2.57
CA LEU A 45 -5.55 11.15 2.27
C LEU A 45 -4.87 9.80 2.04
N ILE A 46 -4.30 9.62 0.85
CA ILE A 46 -3.54 8.42 0.48
C ILE A 46 -2.06 8.78 0.44
N VAL A 47 -1.25 8.06 1.20
CA VAL A 47 0.19 8.33 1.32
C VAL A 47 0.96 7.17 0.72
N SER A 48 1.90 7.46 -0.21
CA SER A 48 2.70 6.41 -0.85
C SER A 48 4.01 6.97 -1.38
N CYS A 49 5.12 6.59 -0.79
CA CYS A 49 6.47 6.78 -1.33
C CYS A 49 7.47 6.01 -0.49
N PHE A 50 8.17 5.05 -1.08
CA PHE A 50 9.27 4.37 -0.44
C PHE A 50 10.58 4.61 -1.24
N PRO A 51 11.63 5.18 -0.65
CA PRO A 51 12.92 5.39 -1.31
C PRO A 51 13.81 4.16 -1.16
N ILE A 52 14.46 3.76 -2.24
CA ILE A 52 15.36 2.59 -2.29
C ILE A 52 16.83 3.04 -2.18
N PRO A 53 17.56 2.60 -1.14
CA PRO A 53 18.98 2.93 -0.99
C PRO A 53 19.85 2.13 -1.98
N PRO A 54 21.09 2.58 -2.27
CA PRO A 54 21.70 3.82 -1.78
C PRO A 54 21.25 5.07 -2.54
N MET A 55 20.56 4.91 -3.67
CA MET A 55 20.22 6.01 -4.60
C MET A 55 19.07 6.89 -4.10
N GLN A 56 18.33 6.47 -3.06
CA GLN A 56 17.17 7.18 -2.52
C GLN A 56 16.12 7.46 -3.62
N ILE A 57 15.92 6.52 -4.52
CA ILE A 57 14.96 6.60 -5.63
C ILE A 57 13.67 5.91 -5.22
N ALA A 58 12.52 6.55 -5.47
CA ALA A 58 11.22 5.96 -5.23
C ALA A 58 11.02 4.68 -6.04
N GLU A 59 10.30 3.72 -5.45
CA GLU A 59 10.04 2.43 -6.08
C GLU A 59 8.67 2.33 -6.76
N THR A 60 8.50 1.24 -7.52
CA THR A 60 7.28 0.92 -8.26
C THR A 60 6.18 0.32 -7.40
N ASP A 61 6.48 -0.20 -6.20
CA ASP A 61 5.44 -0.62 -5.26
C ASP A 61 4.87 0.59 -4.50
N GLY A 62 3.59 0.57 -4.25
CA GLY A 62 2.81 1.64 -3.61
C GLY A 62 2.07 2.56 -4.58
N PRO A 63 2.73 3.28 -5.51
CA PRO A 63 2.06 4.27 -6.33
C PRO A 63 0.91 3.76 -7.21
N PRO A 64 0.99 2.59 -7.86
CA PRO A 64 -0.15 2.01 -8.57
C PRO A 64 -1.33 1.70 -7.66
N GLY A 65 -1.07 1.12 -6.47
CA GLY A 65 -2.09 0.86 -5.45
C GLY A 65 -2.75 2.14 -4.94
N ALA A 66 -1.94 3.17 -4.67
CA ALA A 66 -2.44 4.47 -4.23
C ALA A 66 -3.36 5.12 -5.29
N LEU A 67 -2.99 5.06 -6.57
CA LEU A 67 -3.82 5.58 -7.65
C LEU A 67 -5.13 4.76 -7.81
N ALA A 68 -5.07 3.45 -7.64
CA ALA A 68 -6.27 2.59 -7.68
C ALA A 68 -7.25 2.96 -6.56
N LEU A 69 -6.74 3.19 -5.34
CA LEU A 69 -7.55 3.66 -4.21
C LEU A 69 -8.13 5.05 -4.46
N TYR A 70 -7.32 5.99 -4.97
CA TYR A 70 -7.79 7.32 -5.36
C TYR A 70 -9.02 7.23 -6.27
N ARG A 71 -8.91 6.45 -7.36
CA ARG A 71 -10.02 6.23 -8.30
C ARG A 71 -11.22 5.53 -7.68
N THR A 72 -10.98 4.68 -6.68
CA THR A 72 -12.04 3.97 -5.97
C THR A 72 -12.82 4.92 -5.08
N VAL A 73 -12.15 5.80 -4.35
CA VAL A 73 -12.78 6.85 -3.55
C VAL A 73 -13.67 7.74 -4.42
N GLU A 74 -13.17 8.20 -5.59
CA GLU A 74 -13.97 8.98 -6.53
C GLU A 74 -15.22 8.21 -7.02
N LYS A 75 -15.09 6.92 -7.34
CA LYS A 75 -16.21 6.06 -7.78
C LYS A 75 -17.26 5.83 -6.69
N LEU A 76 -16.87 5.95 -5.43
CA LEU A 76 -17.75 5.88 -4.26
C LEU A 76 -18.38 7.24 -3.90
N GLY A 77 -18.01 8.31 -4.61
CA GLY A 77 -18.54 9.66 -4.40
C GLY A 77 -17.76 10.50 -3.40
N GLY A 78 -16.65 9.97 -2.84
CA GLY A 78 -15.74 10.71 -1.97
C GLY A 78 -14.73 11.56 -2.74
N LYS A 79 -13.85 12.22 -1.98
CA LYS A 79 -12.71 13.00 -2.50
C LYS A 79 -11.43 12.40 -1.97
N ALA A 80 -10.40 12.32 -2.80
CA ALA A 80 -9.09 11.84 -2.38
C ALA A 80 -7.99 12.83 -2.78
N GLU A 81 -6.90 12.81 -2.02
CA GLU A 81 -5.64 13.46 -2.35
C GLU A 81 -4.50 12.47 -2.13
N VAL A 82 -3.48 12.54 -2.97
CA VAL A 82 -2.29 11.68 -2.84
C VAL A 82 -1.11 12.51 -2.33
N LEU A 83 -0.57 12.12 -1.19
CA LEU A 83 0.69 12.65 -0.66
C LEU A 83 1.82 11.71 -1.05
N THR A 84 2.77 12.21 -1.81
CA THR A 84 3.89 11.42 -2.32
C THR A 84 5.10 12.28 -2.64
N CYS A 85 6.23 11.66 -2.94
CA CYS A 85 7.46 12.37 -3.30
C CYS A 85 7.38 13.02 -4.70
N LYS A 86 8.17 14.07 -4.90
CA LYS A 86 8.18 14.86 -6.15
C LYS A 86 8.41 14.03 -7.41
N LYS A 87 9.18 12.94 -7.32
CA LYS A 87 9.44 12.06 -8.47
C LYS A 87 8.17 11.36 -8.93
N ILE A 88 7.39 10.82 -8.00
CA ILE A 88 6.10 10.16 -8.30
C ILE A 88 5.06 11.19 -8.76
N GLN A 89 4.98 12.37 -8.11
CA GLN A 89 4.10 13.47 -8.59
C GLN A 89 4.38 13.82 -10.05
N LYS A 90 5.66 13.97 -10.41
CA LYS A 90 6.08 14.24 -11.79
C LYS A 90 5.68 13.12 -12.76
N ALA A 91 5.85 11.86 -12.35
CA ALA A 91 5.50 10.69 -13.15
C ALA A 91 3.99 10.62 -13.43
N LEU A 92 3.18 10.93 -12.42
CA LEU A 92 1.73 10.79 -12.47
C LEU A 92 0.97 12.08 -12.80
N LYS A 93 1.65 13.15 -13.20
CA LYS A 93 1.03 14.49 -13.49
C LYS A 93 -0.12 14.45 -14.49
N ASP A 94 -0.06 13.53 -15.47
CA ASP A 94 -1.04 13.42 -16.54
C ASP A 94 -2.22 12.48 -16.18
N PHE A 95 -2.22 11.89 -14.98
CA PHE A 95 -3.27 10.97 -14.53
C PHE A 95 -4.48 11.67 -13.88
N LYS A 96 -4.51 13.02 -13.86
CA LYS A 96 -5.62 13.82 -13.30
C LYS A 96 -5.97 13.37 -11.87
N ILE A 97 -5.00 13.47 -10.98
CA ILE A 97 -5.14 13.20 -9.55
C ILE A 97 -4.74 14.44 -8.76
N ASP A 98 -5.36 14.64 -7.62
CA ASP A 98 -5.06 15.72 -6.72
C ASP A 98 -3.91 15.33 -5.79
N PHE A 99 -2.84 16.14 -5.77
CA PHE A 99 -1.70 15.94 -4.90
C PHE A 99 -1.76 16.86 -3.69
N ALA A 100 -1.76 16.28 -2.49
CA ALA A 100 -1.55 17.02 -1.27
C ALA A 100 -0.09 17.52 -1.19
N GLN A 101 0.12 18.74 -0.69
CA GLN A 101 1.45 19.29 -0.45
C GLN A 101 1.76 19.36 1.05
N THR A 102 0.92 20.04 1.80
CA THR A 102 1.01 20.22 3.26
C THR A 102 -0.38 19.96 3.85
N PRO A 103 -0.79 18.68 3.97
CA PRO A 103 -2.16 18.36 4.38
C PRO A 103 -2.42 18.75 5.84
N SER A 104 -3.55 19.45 6.08
CA SER A 104 -4.13 19.58 7.41
C SER A 104 -5.00 18.36 7.67
N ILE A 105 -4.51 17.43 8.47
CA ILE A 105 -5.13 16.09 8.61
C ILE A 105 -6.53 16.16 9.21
N GLU A 106 -6.85 17.18 9.96
CA GLU A 106 -8.18 17.45 10.52
C GLU A 106 -9.28 17.56 9.44
N ASN A 107 -8.89 17.78 8.19
CA ASN A 107 -9.80 17.87 7.05
C ASN A 107 -10.13 16.53 6.41
N TYR A 108 -9.50 15.44 6.85
CA TYR A 108 -9.70 14.11 6.26
C TYR A 108 -10.53 13.21 7.17
N SER A 109 -11.34 12.36 6.57
CA SER A 109 -12.12 11.33 7.27
C SER A 109 -11.34 10.03 7.43
N LEU A 110 -10.28 9.83 6.63
CA LEU A 110 -9.46 8.62 6.63
C LEU A 110 -8.06 8.91 6.07
N LEU A 111 -7.04 8.31 6.68
CA LEU A 111 -5.69 8.24 6.12
C LEU A 111 -5.36 6.80 5.71
N ILE A 112 -4.82 6.61 4.51
CA ILE A 112 -4.37 5.30 4.00
C ILE A 112 -2.90 5.39 3.62
N SER A 113 -2.07 4.52 4.16
CA SER A 113 -0.67 4.33 3.75
C SER A 113 -0.56 3.12 2.82
N VAL A 114 0.11 3.29 1.69
CA VAL A 114 0.46 2.19 0.78
C VAL A 114 1.96 2.26 0.52
N GLU A 115 2.71 1.27 0.97
CA GLU A 115 4.17 1.19 0.83
C GLU A 115 4.85 2.52 1.21
N THR A 116 4.77 2.87 2.48
CA THR A 116 5.37 4.08 3.03
C THR A 116 6.15 3.75 4.30
N PRO A 117 7.41 4.18 4.43
CA PRO A 117 8.20 3.87 5.60
C PRO A 117 7.58 4.37 6.90
N GLY A 118 7.58 3.52 7.92
CA GLY A 118 7.31 3.88 9.30
C GLY A 118 8.59 3.81 10.12
N ARG A 119 8.78 4.76 11.05
CA ARG A 119 9.97 4.78 11.91
C ARG A 119 10.14 3.50 12.70
N ALA A 120 11.37 3.04 12.84
CA ALA A 120 11.76 1.94 13.72
C ALA A 120 11.84 2.41 15.19
N LYS A 121 12.18 1.49 16.10
CA LYS A 121 12.25 1.76 17.55
C LYS A 121 13.25 2.87 17.92
N ASP A 122 14.30 3.03 17.15
CA ASP A 122 15.33 4.06 17.34
C ASP A 122 14.99 5.42 16.70
N GLY A 123 13.82 5.52 16.04
CA GLY A 123 13.37 6.72 15.37
C GLY A 123 13.81 6.86 13.91
N ASN A 124 14.70 5.98 13.44
CA ASN A 124 15.19 5.99 12.06
C ASN A 124 14.31 5.15 11.14
N TYR A 125 14.54 5.27 9.83
CA TYR A 125 13.83 4.52 8.79
C TYR A 125 14.81 3.62 8.05
N TYR A 126 14.36 2.41 7.73
CA TYR A 126 15.24 1.40 7.16
C TYR A 126 14.60 0.70 5.96
N SER A 127 15.44 0.34 5.00
CA SER A 127 15.07 -0.60 3.94
C SER A 127 15.07 -2.04 4.46
N MET A 128 14.53 -2.97 3.67
CA MET A 128 14.57 -4.42 3.97
C MET A 128 16.00 -4.98 4.10
N SER A 129 17.03 -4.28 3.56
CA SER A 129 18.45 -4.63 3.73
C SER A 129 19.07 -4.03 4.99
N ALA A 130 18.27 -3.44 5.88
CA ALA A 130 18.71 -2.75 7.10
C ALA A 130 19.66 -1.57 6.85
N LEU A 131 19.58 -0.99 5.65
CA LEU A 131 20.23 0.28 5.32
C LEU A 131 19.28 1.42 5.69
N GLU A 132 19.80 2.44 6.31
CA GLU A 132 19.08 3.66 6.64
C GLU A 132 18.63 4.37 5.35
N ILE A 133 17.43 4.93 5.36
CA ILE A 133 16.83 5.66 4.25
C ILE A 133 16.43 7.06 4.70
N GLU A 134 16.58 8.03 3.79
CA GLU A 134 16.14 9.39 4.00
C GLU A 134 14.70 9.56 3.49
N VAL A 135 13.80 9.95 4.37
CA VAL A 135 12.38 10.07 4.05
C VAL A 135 11.80 11.40 4.53
N SER A 136 10.74 11.84 3.88
CA SER A 136 9.81 12.77 4.52
C SER A 136 9.04 11.98 5.59
N PRO A 137 8.96 12.46 6.84
CA PRO A 137 8.37 11.70 7.95
C PRO A 137 6.83 11.66 7.87
N PHE A 138 6.31 11.03 6.82
CA PHE A 138 4.85 10.92 6.57
C PHE A 138 4.13 10.14 7.67
N ASP A 139 4.83 9.32 8.40
CA ASP A 139 4.29 8.58 9.55
C ASP A 139 3.85 9.49 10.71
N GLU A 140 4.36 10.71 10.81
CA GLU A 140 3.90 11.70 11.78
C GLU A 140 2.42 12.07 11.58
N LEU A 141 1.95 12.04 10.32
CA LEU A 141 0.53 12.26 10.01
C LEU A 141 -0.34 11.16 10.61
N PHE A 142 0.12 9.92 10.58
CA PHE A 142 -0.61 8.77 11.15
C PHE A 142 -0.58 8.78 12.68
N LEU A 143 0.53 9.20 13.29
CA LEU A 143 0.60 9.38 14.74
C LEU A 143 -0.40 10.46 15.20
N LYS A 144 -0.39 11.62 14.52
CA LYS A 144 -1.32 12.72 14.81
C LYS A 144 -2.78 12.34 14.49
N ALA A 145 -3.05 11.61 13.41
CA ALA A 145 -4.40 11.14 13.08
C ALA A 145 -4.98 10.29 14.22
N ARG A 146 -4.20 9.38 14.79
CA ARG A 146 -4.61 8.57 15.92
C ARG A 146 -4.88 9.39 17.19
N GLU A 147 -4.08 10.43 17.46
CA GLU A 147 -4.33 11.36 18.58
C GLU A 147 -5.66 12.12 18.41
N LEU A 148 -6.03 12.42 17.17
CA LEU A 148 -7.27 13.12 16.82
C LEU A 148 -8.47 12.18 16.63
N GLY A 149 -8.28 10.87 16.70
CA GLY A 149 -9.34 9.88 16.46
C GLY A 149 -9.75 9.79 14.98
N ILE A 150 -8.89 10.18 14.05
CA ILE A 150 -9.12 10.03 12.61
C ILE A 150 -8.69 8.62 12.22
N PRO A 151 -9.57 7.82 11.59
CA PRO A 151 -9.30 6.46 11.17
C PRO A 151 -8.07 6.33 10.26
N THR A 152 -7.32 5.23 10.42
CA THR A 152 -6.09 4.98 9.68
C THR A 152 -6.01 3.55 9.16
N ILE A 153 -5.58 3.37 7.91
CA ILE A 153 -5.29 2.06 7.30
C ILE A 153 -3.83 2.04 6.85
N GLY A 154 -3.09 0.99 7.21
CA GLY A 154 -1.75 0.72 6.70
C GLY A 154 -1.76 -0.47 5.76
N ILE A 155 -1.05 -0.37 4.64
CA ILE A 155 -0.85 -1.46 3.67
C ILE A 155 0.64 -1.60 3.43
N GLY A 156 1.18 -2.80 3.72
CA GLY A 156 2.60 -3.07 3.61
C GLY A 156 2.90 -4.56 3.37
N ASP A 157 4.17 -4.88 3.07
CA ASP A 157 4.60 -6.22 2.71
C ASP A 157 5.96 -6.64 3.31
N GLY A 158 6.68 -5.71 3.96
CA GLY A 158 8.03 -5.96 4.44
C GLY A 158 8.21 -5.94 5.96
N GLY A 159 7.41 -5.15 6.67
CA GLY A 159 7.50 -4.98 8.12
C GLY A 159 8.07 -3.63 8.58
N ASN A 160 8.59 -2.82 7.67
CA ASN A 160 9.16 -1.49 7.93
C ASN A 160 8.24 -0.34 7.53
N GLU A 161 7.00 -0.64 7.13
CA GLU A 161 6.01 0.33 6.67
C GLU A 161 5.11 0.81 7.83
N ILE A 162 4.44 1.93 7.59
CA ILE A 162 3.37 2.45 8.46
C ILE A 162 2.29 1.38 8.64
N GLY A 163 1.93 1.09 9.88
CA GLY A 163 0.95 0.06 10.25
C GLY A 163 1.58 -1.23 10.77
N MET A 164 2.80 -1.57 10.34
CA MET A 164 3.48 -2.80 10.79
C MET A 164 3.78 -2.81 12.29
N GLY A 165 3.68 -1.66 12.97
CA GLY A 165 3.70 -1.56 14.42
C GLY A 165 2.59 -2.35 15.12
N ASN A 166 1.49 -2.68 14.44
CA ASN A 166 0.41 -3.52 14.94
C ASN A 166 0.88 -4.95 15.22
N ILE A 167 1.85 -5.42 14.43
CA ILE A 167 2.37 -6.80 14.46
C ILE A 167 3.90 -6.83 14.55
N ARG A 168 4.50 -5.81 15.17
CA ARG A 168 5.97 -5.70 15.26
C ARG A 168 6.64 -6.93 15.85
N ASP A 169 6.01 -7.59 16.81
CA ASP A 169 6.53 -8.85 17.39
C ASP A 169 6.63 -9.96 16.34
N LEU A 170 5.66 -10.08 15.42
CA LEU A 170 5.72 -11.02 14.31
C LEU A 170 6.78 -10.61 13.27
N VAL A 171 6.91 -9.31 13.01
CA VAL A 171 7.98 -8.79 12.14
C VAL A 171 9.35 -9.15 12.71
N CYS A 172 9.58 -8.95 14.00
CA CYS A 172 10.82 -9.34 14.67
C CYS A 172 11.09 -10.85 14.57
N LYS A 173 10.04 -11.66 14.63
CA LYS A 173 10.13 -13.13 14.58
C LYS A 173 10.41 -13.68 13.18
N HIS A 174 9.80 -13.12 12.14
CA HIS A 174 9.76 -13.72 10.80
C HIS A 174 10.57 -12.99 9.74
N ILE A 175 10.77 -11.68 9.91
CA ILE A 175 11.45 -10.86 8.92
C ILE A 175 12.92 -10.71 9.25
N LYS A 176 13.76 -10.89 8.24
CA LYS A 176 15.20 -10.68 8.39
C LYS A 176 15.47 -9.24 8.85
N PHE A 177 16.27 -9.07 9.88
CA PHE A 177 16.53 -7.78 10.53
C PHE A 177 15.31 -7.12 11.18
N GLY A 178 14.20 -7.84 11.38
CA GLY A 178 12.94 -7.31 11.91
C GLY A 178 13.08 -6.52 13.22
N GLU A 179 13.99 -6.92 14.13
CA GLU A 179 14.30 -6.16 15.35
C GLU A 179 14.79 -4.74 15.07
N LYS A 180 15.61 -4.57 14.01
CA LYS A 180 16.16 -3.28 13.62
C LYS A 180 15.19 -2.47 12.79
N ILE A 181 14.64 -3.08 11.73
CA ILE A 181 13.87 -2.37 10.71
C ILE A 181 12.39 -2.24 11.03
N GLY A 182 11.86 -3.10 11.91
CA GLY A 182 10.44 -3.20 12.18
C GLY A 182 9.84 -1.89 12.67
N SER A 183 8.86 -1.39 11.92
CA SER A 183 8.14 -0.17 12.23
C SER A 183 7.46 -0.26 13.61
N VAL A 184 7.44 0.86 14.35
CA VAL A 184 6.66 1.01 15.59
C VAL A 184 5.34 1.75 15.36
N VAL A 185 5.10 2.23 14.15
CA VAL A 185 3.92 3.02 13.81
C VAL A 185 2.72 2.10 13.65
N LYS A 186 1.70 2.36 14.46
CA LYS A 186 0.43 1.61 14.47
C LYS A 186 -0.65 2.35 13.71
N VAL A 187 -1.61 1.59 13.19
CA VAL A 187 -2.84 2.05 12.54
C VAL A 187 -4.06 1.35 13.11
N ASP A 188 -5.27 1.81 12.78
CA ASP A 188 -6.51 1.17 13.24
C ASP A 188 -6.77 -0.14 12.51
N SER A 189 -6.44 -0.22 11.21
CA SER A 189 -6.54 -1.47 10.44
C SER A 189 -5.30 -1.66 9.57
N LEU A 190 -4.71 -2.87 9.66
CA LEU A 190 -3.52 -3.25 8.90
C LEU A 190 -3.89 -4.29 7.83
N ILE A 191 -3.47 -4.04 6.61
CA ILE A 191 -3.49 -5.02 5.52
C ILE A 191 -2.05 -5.42 5.21
N ILE A 192 -1.74 -6.69 5.39
CA ILE A 192 -0.49 -7.27 4.91
C ILE A 192 -0.72 -8.00 3.59
N SER A 193 0.27 -7.95 2.71
CA SER A 193 0.22 -8.59 1.39
C SER A 193 1.61 -9.00 0.93
N ALA A 194 1.71 -9.81 -0.11
CA ALA A 194 2.99 -10.18 -0.70
C ALA A 194 3.61 -9.04 -1.53
N VAL A 195 2.79 -8.07 -1.94
CA VAL A 195 3.13 -6.83 -2.65
C VAL A 195 2.14 -5.77 -2.17
N SER A 196 2.57 -4.60 -1.75
CA SER A 196 1.68 -3.58 -1.20
C SER A 196 0.61 -3.12 -2.19
N ASN A 197 0.94 -3.03 -3.48
CA ASN A 197 -0.06 -2.79 -4.52
C ASN A 197 -1.18 -3.84 -4.50
N TRP A 198 -0.84 -5.13 -4.29
CA TRP A 198 -1.85 -6.20 -4.21
C TRP A 198 -2.75 -6.06 -2.98
N GLY A 199 -2.20 -5.58 -1.87
CA GLY A 199 -2.97 -5.24 -0.67
C GLY A 199 -4.04 -4.18 -0.95
N ALA A 200 -3.65 -3.11 -1.65
CA ALA A 200 -4.57 -2.06 -2.09
C ALA A 200 -5.65 -2.60 -3.05
N TYR A 201 -5.27 -3.45 -4.01
CA TYR A 201 -6.23 -4.09 -4.91
C TYR A 201 -7.16 -5.06 -4.18
N GLY A 202 -6.67 -5.75 -3.16
CA GLY A 202 -7.47 -6.61 -2.30
C GLY A 202 -8.56 -5.84 -1.55
N LEU A 203 -8.19 -4.68 -0.97
CA LEU A 203 -9.13 -3.77 -0.34
C LEU A 203 -10.22 -3.30 -1.32
N ILE A 204 -9.82 -2.88 -2.53
CA ILE A 204 -10.75 -2.45 -3.58
C ILE A 204 -11.67 -3.60 -4.03
N ALA A 205 -11.13 -4.80 -4.18
CA ALA A 205 -11.91 -5.97 -4.58
C ALA A 205 -12.94 -6.37 -3.52
N GLN A 206 -12.54 -6.36 -2.25
CA GLN A 206 -13.47 -6.64 -1.15
C GLN A 206 -14.55 -5.57 -1.05
N ALA A 207 -14.18 -4.28 -1.12
CA ALA A 207 -15.13 -3.17 -1.17
C ALA A 207 -16.09 -3.27 -2.37
N SER A 208 -15.59 -3.69 -3.54
CA SER A 208 -16.40 -3.92 -4.73
C SER A 208 -17.49 -4.95 -4.50
N ILE A 209 -17.18 -6.03 -3.80
CA ILE A 209 -18.13 -7.09 -3.46
C ILE A 209 -19.18 -6.57 -2.48
N GLU A 210 -18.77 -5.83 -1.46
CA GLU A 210 -19.67 -5.31 -0.41
C GLU A 210 -20.66 -4.28 -0.96
N VAL A 211 -20.21 -3.41 -1.90
CA VAL A 211 -21.10 -2.41 -2.50
C VAL A 211 -21.83 -2.91 -3.77
N GLY A 212 -21.56 -4.14 -4.22
CA GLY A 212 -22.18 -4.71 -5.43
C GLY A 212 -21.75 -4.01 -6.74
N LYS A 213 -20.56 -3.35 -6.77
CA LYS A 213 -20.07 -2.59 -7.93
C LYS A 213 -18.59 -2.89 -8.18
N ASN A 214 -18.26 -3.48 -9.30
CA ASN A 214 -16.88 -3.81 -9.64
C ASN A 214 -16.04 -2.56 -9.91
N MET A 215 -15.17 -2.18 -8.96
CA MET A 215 -14.31 -1.02 -9.02
C MET A 215 -12.89 -1.35 -9.53
N ILE A 216 -12.50 -2.65 -9.52
CA ILE A 216 -11.20 -3.12 -10.01
C ILE A 216 -11.20 -3.43 -11.51
N LYS A 217 -12.39 -3.43 -12.15
CA LYS A 217 -12.54 -3.73 -13.57
C LYS A 217 -11.62 -2.84 -14.42
N SER A 218 -10.93 -3.46 -15.35
CA SER A 218 -9.98 -2.80 -16.27
C SER A 218 -8.70 -2.25 -15.62
N TRP A 219 -8.47 -2.45 -14.30
CA TRP A 219 -7.29 -1.90 -13.63
C TRP A 219 -5.98 -2.48 -14.20
N SER A 220 -5.97 -3.71 -14.70
CA SER A 220 -4.79 -4.30 -15.36
C SER A 220 -4.24 -3.46 -16.53
N LYS A 221 -5.10 -2.73 -17.24
CA LYS A 221 -4.69 -1.81 -18.32
C LYS A 221 -4.15 -0.48 -17.77
N GLU A 222 -4.73 0.00 -16.69
CA GLU A 222 -4.26 1.21 -16.02
C GLU A 222 -2.92 0.97 -15.33
N GLU A 223 -2.72 -0.18 -14.69
CA GLU A 223 -1.45 -0.60 -14.09
C GLU A 223 -0.28 -0.48 -15.07
N GLU A 224 -0.45 -1.00 -16.29
CA GLU A 224 0.56 -0.89 -17.34
C GLU A 224 0.91 0.56 -17.67
N LYS A 225 -0.09 1.44 -17.78
CA LYS A 225 0.14 2.87 -18.04
C LYS A 225 0.88 3.55 -16.88
N VAL A 226 0.47 3.24 -15.65
CA VAL A 226 1.08 3.78 -14.43
C VAL A 226 2.53 3.35 -14.33
N LEU A 227 2.83 2.05 -14.47
CA LEU A 227 4.20 1.55 -14.42
C LEU A 227 5.07 2.13 -15.53
N LYS A 228 4.57 2.26 -16.77
CA LYS A 228 5.29 2.94 -17.85
C LYS A 228 5.63 4.39 -17.51
N ALA A 229 4.71 5.13 -16.91
CA ALA A 229 4.94 6.52 -16.52
C ALA A 229 5.97 6.63 -15.38
N LEU A 230 5.88 5.75 -14.37
CA LEU A 230 6.83 5.68 -13.25
C LEU A 230 8.24 5.38 -13.75
N VAL A 231 8.41 4.30 -14.50
CA VAL A 231 9.71 3.85 -15.04
C VAL A 231 10.31 4.88 -15.98
N SER A 232 9.52 5.50 -16.87
CA SER A 232 9.97 6.58 -17.76
C SER A 232 10.44 7.83 -17.00
N SER A 233 9.99 8.00 -15.76
CA SER A 233 10.43 9.07 -14.86
C SER A 233 11.62 8.66 -13.97
N GLY A 234 12.15 7.44 -14.15
CA GLY A 234 13.29 6.91 -13.42
C GLY A 234 12.94 6.41 -12.02
N VAL A 235 11.68 6.01 -11.80
CA VAL A 235 11.27 5.19 -10.65
C VAL A 235 11.76 3.76 -10.91
N ILE A 236 12.17 3.04 -9.88
CA ILE A 236 12.81 1.72 -9.99
C ILE A 236 12.01 0.65 -9.28
N ASP A 237 12.20 -0.59 -9.67
CA ASP A 237 11.74 -1.74 -8.90
C ASP A 237 12.58 -1.88 -7.61
N GLY A 238 11.92 -2.09 -6.47
CA GLY A 238 12.58 -2.13 -5.15
C GLY A 238 13.53 -3.31 -4.97
N VAL A 239 13.29 -4.41 -5.67
CA VAL A 239 14.09 -5.65 -5.60
C VAL A 239 15.20 -5.64 -6.64
N THR A 240 14.89 -5.41 -7.91
CA THR A 240 15.89 -5.44 -9.00
C THR A 240 16.73 -4.18 -9.06
N LYS A 241 16.26 -3.06 -8.45
CA LYS A 241 16.89 -1.73 -8.44
C LYS A 241 17.09 -1.14 -9.81
N LYS A 242 16.25 -1.52 -10.76
CA LYS A 242 16.29 -1.07 -12.17
C LYS A 242 14.98 -0.38 -12.54
N PRO A 243 15.02 0.57 -13.50
CA PRO A 243 13.81 1.17 -14.08
C PRO A 243 13.19 0.21 -15.11
N GLU A 244 12.50 -0.82 -14.64
CA GLU A 244 11.87 -1.84 -15.49
C GLU A 244 10.41 -2.04 -15.10
N LEU A 245 9.63 -2.64 -16.03
CA LEU A 245 8.19 -2.85 -15.84
C LEU A 245 7.95 -4.06 -14.93
N SER A 246 8.31 -3.89 -13.67
CA SER A 246 8.12 -4.86 -12.59
C SER A 246 7.82 -4.14 -11.27
N VAL A 247 7.33 -4.88 -10.31
CA VAL A 247 7.13 -4.46 -8.91
C VAL A 247 7.64 -5.60 -8.04
N ASP A 248 8.55 -5.33 -7.12
CA ASP A 248 9.15 -6.33 -6.22
C ASP A 248 9.82 -7.51 -6.94
N GLY A 249 10.42 -7.24 -8.09
CA GLY A 249 11.02 -8.25 -8.95
C GLY A 249 9.99 -9.08 -9.75
N ILE A 250 8.70 -8.82 -9.59
CA ILE A 250 7.62 -9.50 -10.28
C ILE A 250 7.31 -8.76 -11.60
N PRO A 251 7.39 -9.42 -12.78
CA PRO A 251 7.12 -8.76 -14.06
C PRO A 251 5.66 -8.29 -14.19
N LEU A 252 5.46 -7.22 -14.98
CA LEU A 252 4.13 -6.65 -15.27
C LEU A 252 3.10 -7.70 -15.72
N GLU A 253 3.48 -8.68 -16.53
CA GLU A 253 2.53 -9.69 -17.03
C GLU A 253 1.97 -10.59 -15.92
N VAL A 254 2.73 -10.79 -14.84
CA VAL A 254 2.26 -11.50 -13.65
C VAL A 254 1.27 -10.64 -12.87
N HIS A 255 1.56 -9.34 -12.69
CA HIS A 255 0.63 -8.39 -12.07
C HIS A 255 -0.68 -8.30 -12.85
N LYS A 256 -0.63 -8.25 -14.18
CA LYS A 256 -1.83 -8.25 -15.04
C LYS A 256 -2.64 -9.54 -14.88
N SER A 257 -1.96 -10.69 -14.77
CA SER A 257 -2.61 -11.99 -14.53
C SER A 257 -3.28 -12.04 -13.16
N PHE A 258 -2.60 -11.55 -12.13
CA PHE A 258 -3.15 -11.39 -10.77
C PHE A 258 -4.42 -10.51 -10.78
N LEU A 259 -4.37 -9.34 -11.42
CA LEU A 259 -5.51 -8.43 -11.53
C LEU A 259 -6.68 -9.04 -12.34
N THR A 260 -6.38 -9.83 -13.36
CA THR A 260 -7.39 -10.54 -14.13
C THR A 260 -8.11 -11.58 -13.28
N LEU A 261 -7.35 -12.37 -12.50
CA LEU A 261 -7.92 -13.32 -11.55
C LEU A 261 -8.76 -12.62 -10.47
N LEU A 262 -8.23 -11.55 -9.89
CA LEU A 262 -8.94 -10.77 -8.87
C LEU A 262 -10.24 -10.18 -9.41
N ASN A 263 -10.23 -9.61 -10.62
CA ASN A 263 -11.43 -9.12 -11.31
C ASN A 263 -12.46 -10.23 -11.51
N SER A 264 -12.04 -11.42 -11.97
CA SER A 264 -12.94 -12.56 -12.16
C SER A 264 -13.59 -13.01 -10.85
N ILE A 265 -12.85 -12.97 -9.75
CA ILE A 265 -13.40 -13.27 -8.42
C ILE A 265 -14.50 -12.27 -8.04
N VAL A 266 -14.23 -10.97 -8.25
CA VAL A 266 -15.20 -9.90 -7.98
C VAL A 266 -16.46 -10.07 -8.84
N GLU A 267 -16.30 -10.27 -10.16
CA GLU A 267 -17.42 -10.47 -11.07
C GLU A 267 -18.30 -11.65 -10.67
N ASN A 268 -17.71 -12.78 -10.29
CA ASN A 268 -18.44 -13.96 -9.80
C ASN A 268 -19.16 -13.78 -8.46
N LYS A 269 -18.78 -12.78 -7.67
CA LYS A 269 -19.39 -12.51 -6.37
C LYS A 269 -20.49 -11.46 -6.42
N ILE A 270 -20.42 -10.56 -7.41
CA ILE A 270 -21.42 -9.49 -7.60
C ILE A 270 -22.58 -9.96 -8.51
N GLY A 271 -22.29 -10.80 -9.50
CA GLY A 271 -23.26 -11.31 -10.47
C GLY A 271 -23.82 -12.61 -10.12
#